data_ab98c81c90e3dc290f144bf2e6065a8e
#
_entry.id   ab98c81c90e3dc290f144bf2e6065a8e
#
_cell.length_a   1.000
_cell.length_b   1.000
_cell.length_c   1.000
_cell.angle_alpha   90.00
_cell.angle_beta   90.00
_cell.angle_gamma   90.00
#
_symmetry.space_group_name_H-M   'P 1'
#
loop_
_entity.id
_entity.type
_entity.pdbx_description
1 polymer ?
#
loop_
_entity_poly.entity_id
_entity_poly.type
_entity_poly.pdbx_seq_one_letter_code
_entity_poly.pdbx_strand_id
1 'polypeptide(L)'
;MSLTKRSVAEFFGTFWLVFGGCGSAVLAAAFPSLGIGFAGVALAFGLTVLTMAFAIGHISGCHLNPAVSLGLVVGKRFPASELIPYVIAQVLGGIAGAGVLYVIASGKAAFDVSSGFAANGYGVHSPDGYSMTAGLVAEIVLTLFFLLIIMGATDKRAPQGFAPIAIGFGLTLIHLIGIPVTNLSVNPARSTGPAVFVGGWALAQLWLFWVAPAIGGVLGGGLYRAVFAED
;
A
#
# COMPACT_ATOMS: atom_id res chain seq x y z
N MET A 1 -9.20 17.84 -14.20
CA MET A 1 -8.60 18.31 -12.92
C MET A 1 -7.11 18.59 -13.15
N SER A 2 -6.52 19.66 -12.56
CA SER A 2 -5.08 19.94 -12.73
C SER A 2 -4.22 18.86 -12.03
N LEU A 3 -3.00 18.64 -12.54
CA LEU A 3 -2.05 17.68 -11.96
C LEU A 3 -1.78 17.99 -10.48
N THR A 4 -1.64 19.27 -10.13
CA THR A 4 -1.46 19.70 -8.73
C THR A 4 -2.58 19.23 -7.81
N LYS A 5 -3.85 19.42 -8.20
CA LYS A 5 -5.00 18.96 -7.39
C LYS A 5 -5.03 17.45 -7.25
N ARG A 6 -4.69 16.73 -8.32
CA ARG A 6 -4.60 15.27 -8.33
C ARG A 6 -3.48 14.77 -7.43
N SER A 7 -2.29 15.40 -7.48
CA SER A 7 -1.16 15.07 -6.61
C SER A 7 -1.46 15.35 -5.13
N VAL A 8 -2.16 16.45 -4.83
CA VAL A 8 -2.62 16.74 -3.46
C VAL A 8 -3.61 15.66 -2.95
N ALA A 9 -4.51 15.18 -3.81
CA ALA A 9 -5.42 14.08 -3.45
C ALA A 9 -4.62 12.79 -3.18
N GLU A 10 -3.61 12.46 -4.00
CA GLU A 10 -2.72 11.31 -3.76
C GLU A 10 -1.94 11.43 -2.44
N PHE A 11 -1.46 12.62 -2.10
CA PHE A 11 -0.81 12.89 -0.82
C PHE A 11 -1.74 12.56 0.36
N PHE A 12 -2.95 13.13 0.39
CA PHE A 12 -3.90 12.90 1.49
C PHE A 12 -4.41 11.46 1.52
N GLY A 13 -4.64 10.84 0.36
CA GLY A 13 -5.05 9.44 0.30
C GLY A 13 -3.97 8.50 0.81
N THR A 14 -2.71 8.72 0.44
CA THR A 14 -1.59 7.89 0.93
C THR A 14 -1.28 8.17 2.40
N PHE A 15 -1.43 9.43 2.85
CA PHE A 15 -1.40 9.77 4.27
C PHE A 15 -2.42 8.92 5.04
N TRP A 16 -3.68 8.89 4.59
CA TRP A 16 -4.73 8.12 5.24
C TRP A 16 -4.46 6.61 5.23
N LEU A 17 -3.94 6.09 4.11
CA LEU A 17 -3.58 4.68 3.98
C LEU A 17 -2.52 4.28 5.02
N VAL A 18 -1.45 5.05 5.15
CA VAL A 18 -0.36 4.74 6.09
C VAL A 18 -0.80 5.00 7.52
N PHE A 19 -1.44 6.13 7.79
CA PHE A 19 -1.93 6.46 9.13
C PHE A 19 -2.95 5.43 9.63
N GLY A 20 -3.95 5.08 8.82
CA GLY A 20 -5.00 4.13 9.21
C GLY A 20 -4.51 2.68 9.24
N GLY A 21 -3.81 2.24 8.19
CA GLY A 21 -3.31 0.87 8.09
C GLY A 21 -2.19 0.56 9.10
N CYS A 22 -1.11 1.33 9.08
CA CYS A 22 -0.01 1.15 10.05
C CYS A 22 -0.45 1.52 11.46
N GLY A 23 -1.32 2.54 11.61
CA GLY A 23 -1.88 2.93 12.89
C GLY A 23 -2.71 1.82 13.55
N SER A 24 -3.51 1.10 12.79
CA SER A 24 -4.24 -0.06 13.29
C SER A 24 -3.31 -1.15 13.82
N ALA A 25 -2.17 -1.36 13.16
CA ALA A 25 -1.15 -2.30 13.61
C ALA A 25 -0.45 -1.83 14.90
N VAL A 26 -0.04 -0.55 14.97
CA VAL A 26 0.74 -0.01 16.07
C VAL A 26 -0.12 0.23 17.32
N LEU A 27 -1.35 0.74 17.15
CA LEU A 27 -2.17 1.19 18.26
C LEU A 27 -3.19 0.15 18.72
N ALA A 28 -3.69 -0.71 17.84
CA ALA A 28 -4.86 -1.53 18.12
C ALA A 28 -4.64 -3.04 17.98
N ALA A 29 -3.64 -3.51 17.22
CA ALA A 29 -3.48 -4.94 16.95
C ALA A 29 -3.33 -5.78 18.22
N ALA A 30 -2.48 -5.34 19.16
CA ALA A 30 -2.18 -6.03 20.40
C ALA A 30 -2.80 -5.33 21.64
N PHE A 31 -3.91 -4.60 21.45
CA PHE A 31 -4.57 -3.97 22.61
C PHE A 31 -5.05 -5.03 23.59
N PRO A 32 -4.76 -4.89 24.91
CA PRO A 32 -5.02 -5.94 25.88
C PRO A 32 -6.50 -6.39 25.87
N SER A 33 -6.72 -7.68 25.75
CA SER A 33 -8.01 -8.38 25.73
C SER A 33 -8.98 -8.05 24.61
N LEU A 34 -8.81 -6.94 23.90
CA LEU A 34 -9.72 -6.43 22.85
C LEU A 34 -9.00 -6.10 21.54
N GLY A 35 -7.76 -6.54 21.37
CA GLY A 35 -6.97 -6.26 20.18
C GLY A 35 -7.57 -6.83 18.90
N ILE A 36 -7.40 -6.10 17.80
CA ILE A 36 -7.96 -6.49 16.51
C ILE A 36 -7.16 -7.57 15.78
N GLY A 37 -5.95 -7.87 16.26
CA GLY A 37 -5.06 -8.83 15.63
C GLY A 37 -4.72 -8.48 14.19
N PHE A 38 -4.00 -9.37 13.49
CA PHE A 38 -3.64 -9.11 12.10
C PHE A 38 -4.85 -9.14 11.14
N ALA A 39 -5.92 -9.86 11.47
CA ALA A 39 -7.15 -9.85 10.66
C ALA A 39 -7.81 -8.45 10.65
N GLY A 40 -7.87 -7.80 11.81
CA GLY A 40 -8.35 -6.42 11.91
C GLY A 40 -7.42 -5.42 11.20
N VAL A 41 -6.10 -5.63 11.28
CA VAL A 41 -5.12 -4.82 10.54
C VAL A 41 -5.30 -4.98 9.03
N ALA A 42 -5.48 -6.20 8.54
CA ALA A 42 -5.74 -6.47 7.12
C ALA A 42 -7.02 -5.75 6.64
N LEU A 43 -8.09 -5.82 7.44
CA LEU A 43 -9.33 -5.12 7.14
C LEU A 43 -9.12 -3.59 7.14
N ALA A 44 -8.38 -3.04 8.10
CA ALA A 44 -8.09 -1.62 8.19
C ALA A 44 -7.37 -1.09 6.93
N PHE A 45 -6.35 -1.81 6.43
CA PHE A 45 -5.69 -1.45 5.17
C PHE A 45 -6.67 -1.42 3.99
N GLY A 46 -7.52 -2.43 3.86
CA GLY A 46 -8.55 -2.46 2.82
C GLY A 46 -9.54 -1.30 2.94
N LEU A 47 -9.98 -0.99 4.16
CA LEU A 47 -10.91 0.11 4.43
C LEU A 47 -10.30 1.48 4.12
N THR A 48 -8.99 1.69 4.33
CA THR A 48 -8.36 2.96 3.96
C THR A 48 -8.46 3.21 2.45
N VAL A 49 -8.18 2.20 1.63
CA VAL A 49 -8.31 2.31 0.17
C VAL A 49 -9.76 2.42 -0.26
N LEU A 50 -10.66 1.60 0.30
CA LEU A 50 -12.08 1.64 0.00
C LEU A 50 -12.67 3.04 0.22
N THR A 51 -12.42 3.61 1.40
CA THR A 51 -12.96 4.93 1.76
C THR A 51 -12.35 6.05 0.90
N MET A 52 -11.03 6.00 0.64
CA MET A 52 -10.39 7.00 -0.22
C MET A 52 -10.78 6.84 -1.68
N ALA A 53 -10.99 5.63 -2.19
CA ALA A 53 -11.43 5.43 -3.56
C ALA A 53 -12.81 6.07 -3.81
N PHE A 54 -13.72 6.02 -2.83
CA PHE A 54 -14.97 6.78 -2.90
C PHE A 54 -14.75 8.29 -2.75
N ALA A 55 -13.88 8.71 -1.82
CA ALA A 55 -13.69 10.12 -1.50
C ALA A 55 -12.93 10.91 -2.56
N ILE A 56 -11.90 10.34 -3.18
CA ILE A 56 -10.98 11.03 -4.09
C ILE A 56 -10.74 10.31 -5.43
N GLY A 57 -11.36 9.15 -5.66
CA GLY A 57 -11.17 8.41 -6.90
C GLY A 57 -11.55 9.21 -8.15
N HIS A 58 -12.61 10.01 -8.08
CA HIS A 58 -13.03 10.91 -9.14
C HIS A 58 -12.09 12.13 -9.34
N ILE A 59 -11.16 12.37 -8.41
CA ILE A 59 -10.17 13.46 -8.47
C ILE A 59 -8.86 12.98 -9.09
N SER A 60 -8.23 11.95 -8.50
CA SER A 60 -6.87 11.51 -8.85
C SER A 60 -6.80 10.12 -9.48
N GLY A 61 -7.87 9.33 -9.38
CA GLY A 61 -7.85 7.89 -9.65
C GLY A 61 -7.56 7.07 -8.39
N CYS A 62 -7.17 7.72 -7.28
CA CYS A 62 -6.90 7.09 -5.98
C CYS A 62 -5.88 5.93 -6.09
N HIS A 63 -4.71 6.22 -6.66
CA HIS A 63 -3.64 5.21 -6.78
C HIS A 63 -3.00 4.90 -5.43
N LEU A 64 -2.65 5.92 -4.64
CA LEU A 64 -2.06 5.86 -3.30
C LEU A 64 -0.81 4.97 -3.18
N ASN A 65 -0.19 4.64 -4.32
CA ASN A 65 0.80 3.58 -4.41
C ASN A 65 1.66 3.75 -5.66
N PRO A 66 2.98 3.92 -5.54
CA PRO A 66 3.88 4.02 -6.67
C PRO A 66 3.84 2.81 -7.62
N ALA A 67 3.71 1.58 -7.09
CA ALA A 67 3.65 0.37 -7.91
C ALA A 67 2.33 0.29 -8.71
N VAL A 68 1.22 0.74 -8.12
CA VAL A 68 -0.07 0.87 -8.82
C VAL A 68 0.04 1.91 -9.93
N SER A 69 0.58 3.10 -9.63
CA SER A 69 0.76 4.17 -10.62
C SER A 69 1.60 3.69 -11.81
N LEU A 70 2.70 2.97 -11.54
CA LEU A 70 3.56 2.38 -12.57
C LEU A 70 2.81 1.31 -13.39
N GLY A 71 2.09 0.41 -12.73
CA GLY A 71 1.29 -0.63 -13.39
C GLY A 71 0.21 -0.04 -14.31
N LEU A 72 -0.45 1.04 -13.89
CA LEU A 72 -1.43 1.76 -14.70
C LEU A 72 -0.78 2.47 -15.90
N VAL A 73 0.46 2.96 -15.78
CA VAL A 73 1.22 3.46 -16.95
C VAL A 73 1.46 2.36 -17.96
N VAL A 74 1.93 1.19 -17.52
CA VAL A 74 2.16 0.02 -18.39
C VAL A 74 0.85 -0.47 -19.02
N GLY A 75 -0.22 -0.49 -18.23
CA GLY A 75 -1.58 -0.82 -18.66
C GLY A 75 -2.26 0.23 -19.56
N LYS A 76 -1.57 1.36 -19.86
CA LYS A 76 -2.12 2.48 -20.66
C LYS A 76 -3.37 3.16 -20.08
N ARG A 77 -3.52 3.08 -18.76
CA ARG A 77 -4.61 3.74 -18.01
C ARG A 77 -4.17 5.04 -17.33
N PHE A 78 -2.86 5.36 -17.34
CA PHE A 78 -2.27 6.54 -16.72
C PHE A 78 -1.13 7.10 -17.58
N PRO A 79 -0.99 8.43 -17.74
CA PRO A 79 0.09 9.01 -18.55
C PRO A 79 1.44 8.94 -17.82
N ALA A 80 2.47 8.45 -18.50
CA ALA A 80 3.82 8.31 -17.92
C ALA A 80 4.42 9.65 -17.45
N SER A 81 4.07 10.75 -18.09
CA SER A 81 4.52 12.11 -17.71
C SER A 81 4.06 12.55 -16.32
N GLU A 82 3.02 11.94 -15.78
CA GLU A 82 2.47 12.28 -14.47
C GLU A 82 2.93 11.31 -13.36
N LEU A 83 3.69 10.25 -13.70
CA LEU A 83 4.13 9.23 -12.75
C LEU A 83 4.97 9.83 -11.62
N ILE A 84 5.99 10.62 -11.93
CA ILE A 84 6.91 11.17 -10.93
C ILE A 84 6.21 12.12 -9.94
N PRO A 85 5.37 13.08 -10.36
CA PRO A 85 4.56 13.88 -9.42
C PRO A 85 3.69 13.06 -8.47
N TYR A 86 3.07 11.96 -8.97
CA TYR A 86 2.28 11.06 -8.14
C TYR A 86 3.15 10.32 -7.13
N VAL A 87 4.27 9.73 -7.55
CA VAL A 87 5.19 9.01 -6.66
C VAL A 87 5.69 9.93 -5.54
N ILE A 88 6.07 11.16 -5.87
CA ILE A 88 6.52 12.15 -4.85
C ILE A 88 5.40 12.44 -3.85
N ALA A 89 4.19 12.73 -4.33
CA ALA A 89 3.05 13.04 -3.48
C ALA A 89 2.70 11.85 -2.56
N GLN A 90 2.69 10.64 -3.11
CA GLN A 90 2.41 9.40 -2.37
C GLN A 90 3.46 9.13 -1.29
N VAL A 91 4.75 9.26 -1.61
CA VAL A 91 5.84 9.05 -0.63
C VAL A 91 5.77 10.08 0.49
N LEU A 92 5.59 11.36 0.15
CA LEU A 92 5.44 12.41 1.15
C LEU A 92 4.19 12.21 2.02
N GLY A 93 3.07 11.79 1.43
CA GLY A 93 1.85 11.44 2.16
C GLY A 93 2.08 10.29 3.13
N GLY A 94 2.76 9.23 2.68
CA GLY A 94 3.11 8.08 3.52
C GLY A 94 4.01 8.45 4.70
N ILE A 95 5.05 9.27 4.47
CA ILE A 95 5.93 9.77 5.53
C ILE A 95 5.16 10.66 6.51
N ALA A 96 4.31 11.56 6.02
CA ALA A 96 3.50 12.43 6.87
C ALA A 96 2.50 11.62 7.72
N GLY A 97 1.84 10.60 7.15
CA GLY A 97 0.94 9.70 7.87
C GLY A 97 1.66 8.92 8.97
N ALA A 98 2.85 8.37 8.67
CA ALA A 98 3.70 7.73 9.66
C ALA A 98 4.18 8.72 10.73
N GLY A 99 4.48 9.98 10.36
CA GLY A 99 4.90 11.02 11.30
C GLY A 99 3.82 11.37 12.32
N VAL A 100 2.57 11.52 11.88
CA VAL A 100 1.46 11.75 12.80
C VAL A 100 1.23 10.53 13.69
N LEU A 101 1.31 9.32 13.13
CA LEU A 101 1.23 8.09 13.92
C LEU A 101 2.35 8.02 14.98
N TYR A 102 3.58 8.38 14.62
CA TYR A 102 4.71 8.42 15.54
C TYR A 102 4.45 9.35 16.72
N VAL A 103 3.96 10.57 16.46
CA VAL A 103 3.60 11.52 17.52
C VAL A 103 2.55 10.93 18.47
N ILE A 104 1.51 10.30 17.92
CA ILE A 104 0.45 9.69 18.76
C ILE A 104 1.00 8.51 19.57
N ALA A 105 1.75 7.60 18.93
CA ALA A 105 2.31 6.44 19.60
C ALA A 105 3.32 6.81 20.69
N SER A 106 4.10 7.87 20.50
CA SER A 106 5.06 8.41 21.47
C SER A 106 4.40 8.98 22.74
N GLY A 107 3.08 9.19 22.74
CA GLY A 107 2.33 9.52 23.94
C GLY A 107 2.26 8.37 24.97
N LYS A 108 2.65 7.15 24.58
CA LYS A 108 2.75 6.01 25.48
C LYS A 108 4.21 5.84 25.95
N ALA A 109 4.47 5.90 27.26
CA ALA A 109 5.82 5.83 27.84
C ALA A 109 6.62 4.58 27.43
N ALA A 110 5.94 3.45 27.18
CA ALA A 110 6.57 2.20 26.74
C ALA A 110 6.71 2.06 25.22
N PHE A 111 6.44 3.12 24.44
CA PHE A 111 6.58 3.06 22.99
C PHE A 111 8.06 3.08 22.60
N ASP A 112 8.44 2.09 21.78
CA ASP A 112 9.77 1.99 21.18
C ASP A 112 9.63 1.79 19.68
N VAL A 113 10.01 2.80 18.90
CA VAL A 113 9.96 2.76 17.44
C VAL A 113 10.85 1.67 16.84
N SER A 114 11.95 1.31 17.53
CA SER A 114 12.88 0.28 17.08
C SER A 114 12.25 -1.12 17.08
N SER A 115 11.15 -1.31 17.81
CA SER A 115 10.39 -2.58 17.86
C SER A 115 9.66 -2.91 16.54
N GLY A 116 9.71 -2.00 15.54
CA GLY A 116 9.25 -2.29 14.18
C GLY A 116 8.25 -1.31 13.59
N PHE A 117 7.45 -0.60 14.35
CA PHE A 117 6.54 0.50 13.92
C PHE A 117 5.78 0.20 12.60
N ALA A 118 5.28 -1.02 12.45
CA ALA A 118 4.64 -1.51 11.24
C ALA A 118 5.52 -1.46 9.95
N ALA A 119 6.84 -1.38 10.08
CA ALA A 119 7.75 -1.49 8.95
C ALA A 119 7.70 -2.90 8.31
N ASN A 120 8.02 -2.96 7.04
CA ASN A 120 8.13 -4.21 6.30
C ASN A 120 9.53 -4.79 6.45
N GLY A 121 9.63 -6.13 6.51
CA GLY A 121 10.90 -6.81 6.64
C GLY A 121 10.87 -8.26 6.16
N TYR A 122 12.07 -8.85 6.03
CA TYR A 122 12.29 -10.27 5.70
C TYR A 122 13.38 -10.85 6.59
N GLY A 123 13.53 -12.17 6.55
CA GLY A 123 14.50 -12.86 7.43
C GLY A 123 14.16 -12.66 8.89
N VAL A 124 15.11 -12.19 9.67
CA VAL A 124 14.92 -11.91 11.12
C VAL A 124 13.92 -10.77 11.40
N HIS A 125 13.56 -9.99 10.40
CA HIS A 125 12.59 -8.91 10.49
C HIS A 125 11.24 -9.26 9.84
N SER A 126 11.09 -10.48 9.32
CA SER A 126 9.77 -11.02 8.92
C SER A 126 8.97 -11.32 10.17
N PRO A 127 7.65 -11.05 10.20
CA PRO A 127 6.81 -11.40 11.36
C PRO A 127 6.89 -12.88 11.74
N ASP A 128 7.03 -13.80 10.77
CA ASP A 128 7.09 -15.25 11.01
C ASP A 128 8.38 -15.90 10.41
N GLY A 129 9.46 -15.11 10.26
CA GLY A 129 10.79 -15.62 9.89
C GLY A 129 10.98 -16.02 8.42
N TYR A 130 10.12 -15.55 7.51
CA TYR A 130 10.25 -15.87 6.09
C TYR A 130 11.50 -15.26 5.45
N SER A 131 12.11 -16.02 4.55
CA SER A 131 13.32 -15.60 3.83
C SER A 131 13.08 -14.40 2.90
N MET A 132 14.16 -13.73 2.49
CA MET A 132 14.13 -12.69 1.47
C MET A 132 13.47 -13.17 0.16
N THR A 133 13.78 -14.41 -0.28
CA THR A 133 13.20 -14.97 -1.51
C THR A 133 11.68 -15.15 -1.38
N ALA A 134 11.20 -15.63 -0.23
CA ALA A 134 9.77 -15.76 0.03
C ALA A 134 9.09 -14.39 0.02
N GLY A 135 9.71 -13.39 0.68
CA GLY A 135 9.23 -12.00 0.66
C GLY A 135 9.17 -11.42 -0.75
N LEU A 136 10.22 -11.60 -1.54
CA LEU A 136 10.28 -11.14 -2.93
C LEU A 136 9.14 -11.71 -3.77
N VAL A 137 8.94 -13.03 -3.72
CA VAL A 137 7.88 -13.72 -4.47
C VAL A 137 6.51 -13.27 -4.01
N ALA A 138 6.26 -13.20 -2.71
CA ALA A 138 4.99 -12.75 -2.15
C ALA A 138 4.64 -11.33 -2.62
N GLU A 139 5.57 -10.38 -2.49
CA GLU A 139 5.35 -8.99 -2.88
C GLU A 139 5.09 -8.84 -4.39
N ILE A 140 5.82 -9.58 -5.25
CA ILE A 140 5.60 -9.58 -6.71
C ILE A 140 4.21 -10.12 -7.02
N VAL A 141 3.87 -11.32 -6.53
CA VAL A 141 2.62 -12.02 -6.88
C VAL A 141 1.41 -11.24 -6.34
N LEU A 142 1.46 -10.80 -5.09
CA LEU A 142 0.35 -10.09 -4.47
C LEU A 142 0.12 -8.71 -5.12
N THR A 143 1.18 -8.02 -5.54
CA THR A 143 1.04 -6.76 -6.29
C THR A 143 0.51 -7.00 -7.70
N LEU A 144 0.95 -8.05 -8.39
CA LEU A 144 0.41 -8.43 -9.71
C LEU A 144 -1.11 -8.62 -9.63
N PHE A 145 -1.59 -9.44 -8.69
CA PHE A 145 -3.02 -9.66 -8.53
C PHE A 145 -3.76 -8.41 -8.08
N PHE A 146 -3.14 -7.55 -7.27
CA PHE A 146 -3.74 -6.26 -6.91
C PHE A 146 -3.98 -5.38 -8.14
N LEU A 147 -3.02 -5.32 -9.06
CA LEU A 147 -3.19 -4.60 -10.33
C LEU A 147 -4.28 -5.24 -11.22
N LEU A 148 -4.36 -6.57 -11.29
CA LEU A 148 -5.44 -7.24 -12.02
C LEU A 148 -6.81 -6.87 -11.45
N ILE A 149 -6.95 -6.85 -10.11
CA ILE A 149 -8.19 -6.45 -9.44
C ILE A 149 -8.52 -4.99 -9.77
N ILE A 150 -7.54 -4.07 -9.64
CA ILE A 150 -7.74 -2.65 -9.91
C ILE A 150 -8.18 -2.44 -11.36
N MET A 151 -7.44 -2.99 -12.31
CA MET A 151 -7.72 -2.79 -13.73
C MET A 151 -9.03 -3.45 -14.16
N GLY A 152 -9.34 -4.62 -13.61
CA GLY A 152 -10.60 -5.32 -13.87
C GLY A 152 -11.80 -4.58 -13.27
N ALA A 153 -11.72 -4.18 -12.01
CA ALA A 153 -12.82 -3.48 -11.34
C ALA A 153 -13.09 -2.08 -11.92
N THR A 154 -12.09 -1.46 -12.55
CA THR A 154 -12.20 -0.14 -13.21
C THR A 154 -12.37 -0.25 -14.73
N ASP A 155 -12.54 -1.43 -15.28
CA ASP A 155 -12.83 -1.62 -16.70
C ASP A 155 -14.23 -1.10 -17.03
N LYS A 156 -14.41 -0.57 -18.25
CA LYS A 156 -15.71 -0.04 -18.70
C LYS A 156 -16.82 -1.10 -18.71
N ARG A 157 -16.47 -2.37 -18.83
CA ARG A 157 -17.37 -3.54 -18.82
C ARG A 157 -17.75 -3.98 -17.40
N ALA A 158 -17.00 -3.54 -16.39
CA ALA A 158 -17.30 -3.87 -14.99
C ALA A 158 -18.51 -3.08 -14.47
N PRO A 159 -19.23 -3.59 -13.46
CA PRO A 159 -20.33 -2.87 -12.86
C PRO A 159 -19.87 -1.52 -12.31
N GLN A 160 -20.49 -0.44 -12.78
CA GLN A 160 -20.12 0.92 -12.41
C GLN A 160 -20.39 1.18 -10.92
N GLY A 161 -19.51 1.93 -10.25
CA GLY A 161 -19.63 2.32 -8.85
C GLY A 161 -19.14 1.28 -7.82
N PHE A 162 -18.83 0.05 -8.22
CA PHE A 162 -18.41 -1.02 -7.29
C PHE A 162 -16.88 -1.17 -7.18
N ALA A 163 -16.11 -0.55 -8.05
CA ALA A 163 -14.64 -0.66 -8.04
C ALA A 163 -14.00 -0.39 -6.67
N PRO A 164 -14.38 0.66 -5.91
CA PRO A 164 -13.83 0.89 -4.58
C PRO A 164 -13.98 -0.29 -3.61
N ILE A 165 -15.12 -0.98 -3.68
CA ILE A 165 -15.42 -2.14 -2.83
C ILE A 165 -14.52 -3.31 -3.20
N ALA A 166 -14.45 -3.65 -4.50
CA ALA A 166 -13.62 -4.74 -4.99
C ALA A 166 -12.13 -4.51 -4.67
N ILE A 167 -11.63 -3.29 -4.88
CA ILE A 167 -10.23 -2.93 -4.63
C ILE A 167 -9.91 -2.95 -3.14
N GLY A 168 -10.78 -2.37 -2.30
CA GLY A 168 -10.59 -2.37 -0.85
C GLY A 168 -10.57 -3.78 -0.26
N PHE A 169 -11.54 -4.63 -0.58
CA PHE A 169 -11.56 -6.02 -0.11
C PHE A 169 -10.46 -6.87 -0.76
N GLY A 170 -10.07 -6.57 -2.01
CA GLY A 170 -8.90 -7.17 -2.63
C GLY A 170 -7.63 -6.90 -1.80
N LEU A 171 -7.43 -5.65 -1.37
CA LEU A 171 -6.30 -5.30 -0.51
C LEU A 171 -6.40 -5.97 0.87
N THR A 172 -7.62 -6.09 1.45
CA THR A 172 -7.83 -6.84 2.70
C THR A 172 -7.36 -8.30 2.55
N LEU A 173 -7.81 -8.98 1.48
CA LEU A 173 -7.42 -10.37 1.22
C LEU A 173 -5.90 -10.52 1.07
N ILE A 174 -5.27 -9.62 0.33
CA ILE A 174 -3.82 -9.58 0.12
C ILE A 174 -3.09 -9.41 1.46
N HIS A 175 -3.59 -8.57 2.37
CA HIS A 175 -3.02 -8.41 3.71
C HIS A 175 -3.21 -9.65 4.60
N LEU A 176 -4.36 -10.33 4.51
CA LEU A 176 -4.58 -11.60 5.21
C LEU A 176 -3.56 -12.69 4.81
N ILE A 177 -3.09 -12.66 3.56
CA ILE A 177 -2.07 -13.59 3.05
C ILE A 177 -0.66 -13.15 3.44
N GLY A 178 -0.36 -11.85 3.31
CA GLY A 178 1.01 -11.36 3.28
C GLY A 178 1.56 -10.82 4.59
N ILE A 179 0.71 -10.46 5.57
CA ILE A 179 1.18 -9.95 6.87
C ILE A 179 2.18 -10.90 7.53
N PRO A 180 1.96 -12.22 7.62
CA PRO A 180 2.93 -13.13 8.22
C PRO A 180 4.28 -13.13 7.51
N VAL A 181 4.31 -12.88 6.20
CA VAL A 181 5.51 -13.01 5.36
C VAL A 181 6.43 -11.80 5.48
N THR A 182 5.88 -10.59 5.29
CA THR A 182 6.68 -9.36 5.22
C THR A 182 6.09 -8.19 6.02
N ASN A 183 5.05 -8.42 6.80
CA ASN A 183 4.14 -7.38 7.29
C ASN A 183 3.44 -6.63 6.13
N LEU A 184 3.40 -7.21 5.00
CA LEU A 184 2.93 -6.86 3.66
C LEU A 184 3.11 -5.39 3.26
N SER A 185 3.74 -5.22 2.10
CA SER A 185 3.89 -3.92 1.44
C SER A 185 2.89 -3.72 0.31
N VAL A 186 3.11 -4.38 -0.81
CA VAL A 186 2.54 -4.15 -2.14
C VAL A 186 2.52 -2.66 -2.55
N ASN A 187 3.24 -1.82 -1.79
CA ASN A 187 3.18 -0.35 -1.90
C ASN A 187 4.47 0.31 -1.40
N PRO A 188 5.35 0.79 -2.29
CA PRO A 188 6.60 1.46 -1.91
C PRO A 188 6.42 2.65 -0.97
N ALA A 189 5.37 3.46 -1.15
CA ALA A 189 5.11 4.62 -0.29
C ALA A 189 4.67 4.21 1.13
N ARG A 190 3.86 3.13 1.24
CA ARG A 190 3.49 2.53 2.52
C ARG A 190 4.71 2.04 3.28
N SER A 191 5.67 1.43 2.57
CA SER A 191 6.87 0.90 3.22
C SER A 191 7.84 1.99 3.62
N THR A 192 7.97 3.03 2.82
CA THR A 192 8.87 4.17 3.08
C THR A 192 8.44 4.93 4.36
N GLY A 193 7.14 5.12 4.57
CA GLY A 193 6.62 5.85 5.74
C GLY A 193 7.21 5.35 7.06
N PRO A 194 6.89 4.14 7.51
CA PRO A 194 7.43 3.58 8.75
C PRO A 194 8.96 3.41 8.74
N ALA A 195 9.55 3.01 7.60
CA ALA A 195 10.99 2.76 7.51
C ALA A 195 11.84 3.99 7.85
N VAL A 196 11.39 5.19 7.49
CA VAL A 196 12.09 6.44 7.81
C VAL A 196 12.18 6.67 9.33
N PHE A 197 11.18 6.26 10.09
CA PHE A 197 11.15 6.42 11.55
C PHE A 197 11.89 5.30 12.28
N VAL A 198 11.81 4.07 11.80
CA VAL A 198 12.56 2.92 12.36
C VAL A 198 14.04 3.05 12.08
N GLY A 199 14.43 3.54 10.90
CA GLY A 199 15.83 3.65 10.50
C GLY A 199 16.49 2.28 10.26
N GLY A 200 17.81 2.23 10.42
CA GLY A 200 18.61 1.02 10.43
C GLY A 200 18.19 -0.09 9.46
N TRP A 201 17.77 -1.21 10.01
CA TRP A 201 17.37 -2.39 9.23
C TRP A 201 16.20 -2.14 8.27
N ALA A 202 15.24 -1.32 8.68
CA ALA A 202 14.06 -1.06 7.85
C ALA A 202 14.42 -0.28 6.59
N LEU A 203 15.33 0.70 6.69
CA LEU A 203 15.88 1.39 5.52
C LEU A 203 16.77 0.47 4.67
N ALA A 204 17.57 -0.38 5.30
CA ALA A 204 18.43 -1.32 4.58
C ALA A 204 17.63 -2.37 3.79
N GLN A 205 16.44 -2.75 4.26
CA GLN A 205 15.57 -3.71 3.57
C GLN A 205 14.53 -3.04 2.65
N LEU A 206 14.40 -1.71 2.67
CA LEU A 206 13.38 -0.96 1.93
C LEU A 206 13.44 -1.18 0.41
N TRP A 207 14.63 -1.45 -0.13
CA TRP A 207 14.81 -1.70 -1.56
C TRP A 207 13.92 -2.82 -2.10
N LEU A 208 13.73 -3.90 -1.34
CA LEU A 208 12.87 -5.02 -1.76
C LEU A 208 11.42 -4.55 -1.92
N PHE A 209 10.95 -3.71 -1.03
CA PHE A 209 9.58 -3.18 -1.01
C PHE A 209 9.34 -2.05 -2.02
N TRP A 210 10.38 -1.64 -2.74
CA TRP A 210 10.29 -0.83 -3.96
C TRP A 210 10.35 -1.71 -5.21
N VAL A 211 11.32 -2.60 -5.29
CA VAL A 211 11.58 -3.41 -6.49
C VAL A 211 10.49 -4.46 -6.71
N ALA A 212 10.16 -5.25 -5.69
CA ALA A 212 9.20 -6.35 -5.85
C ALA A 212 7.79 -5.86 -6.20
N PRO A 213 7.20 -4.86 -5.48
CA PRO A 213 5.92 -4.31 -5.88
C PRO A 213 5.96 -3.64 -7.27
N ALA A 214 7.05 -2.97 -7.65
CA ALA A 214 7.19 -2.39 -8.98
C ALA A 214 7.15 -3.46 -10.08
N ILE A 215 7.87 -4.57 -9.90
CA ILE A 215 7.83 -5.71 -10.82
C ILE A 215 6.41 -6.27 -10.90
N GLY A 216 5.75 -6.52 -9.76
CA GLY A 216 4.38 -7.01 -9.70
C GLY A 216 3.40 -6.07 -10.42
N GLY A 217 3.56 -4.75 -10.21
CA GLY A 217 2.77 -3.72 -10.88
C GLY A 217 2.93 -3.74 -12.40
N VAL A 218 4.17 -3.81 -12.89
CA VAL A 218 4.48 -3.90 -14.32
C VAL A 218 3.88 -5.17 -14.92
N LEU A 219 4.06 -6.31 -14.26
CA LEU A 219 3.53 -7.60 -14.72
C LEU A 219 1.99 -7.60 -14.73
N GLY A 220 1.34 -7.11 -13.66
CA GLY A 220 -0.12 -7.06 -13.58
C GLY A 220 -0.74 -6.11 -14.60
N GLY A 221 -0.20 -4.88 -14.74
CA GLY A 221 -0.65 -3.93 -15.75
C GLY A 221 -0.43 -4.42 -17.18
N GLY A 222 0.74 -5.01 -17.45
CA GLY A 222 1.07 -5.59 -18.76
C GLY A 222 0.20 -6.78 -19.11
N LEU A 223 -0.01 -7.71 -18.19
CA LEU A 223 -0.85 -8.89 -18.36
C LEU A 223 -2.31 -8.49 -18.61
N TYR A 224 -2.85 -7.57 -17.80
CA TYR A 224 -4.22 -7.11 -18.01
C TYR A 224 -4.40 -6.53 -19.43
N ARG A 225 -3.47 -5.66 -19.83
CA ARG A 225 -3.52 -5.03 -21.16
C ARG A 225 -3.42 -6.05 -22.28
N ALA A 226 -2.53 -7.04 -22.16
CA ALA A 226 -2.29 -8.00 -23.22
C ALA A 226 -3.38 -9.06 -23.38
N VAL A 227 -4.08 -9.41 -22.29
CA VAL A 227 -4.97 -10.57 -22.26
C VAL A 227 -6.43 -10.18 -22.07
N PHE A 228 -6.72 -9.13 -21.28
CA PHE A 228 -8.07 -8.82 -20.82
C PHE A 228 -8.62 -7.49 -21.32
N ALA A 229 -7.77 -6.55 -21.74
CA ALA A 229 -8.26 -5.30 -22.31
C ALA A 229 -8.86 -5.54 -23.70
N GLU A 230 -9.95 -4.84 -24.00
CA GLU A 230 -10.46 -4.67 -25.37
C GLU A 230 -9.92 -3.36 -25.92
N ASP A 231 -9.54 -3.35 -27.20
CA ASP A 231 -9.02 -2.19 -27.94
C ASP A 231 -10.08 -1.08 -28.10
#